data_de874b91b7a5c8a6605008706a203cff
#
_entry.id   de874b91b7a5c8a6605008706a203cff
#
_cell.length_a   1.000
_cell.length_b   1.000
_cell.length_c   1.000
_cell.angle_alpha   90.00
_cell.angle_beta   90.00
_cell.angle_gamma   90.00
#
_symmetry.space_group_name_H-M   'P 1'
#
loop_
_entity.id
_entity.type
_entity.pdbx_description
1 polymer ?
#
loop_
_entity_poly.entity_id
_entity_poly.type
_entity_poly.pdbx_seq_one_letter_code
_entity_poly.pdbx_strand_id
1 'polypeptide(L)'
;MAKVKDNLELKLIRSTSLAKNLELKDLTPSQLAVVHHRASQLLVLGQAGSGKTTTLIAAIANRIAAGEDPNKILALTYGRQSASKLRDQIASANPTAHTVAEPIARTFHSLAFMILNDPINLEDSNEKKYVLLSGAEQDAQIRQLLEIDAANPSQTLWPTDLHAALTTRGFAKELREFISRATERGSSPQELNNFAKKYEQRYWPAICQFWEKYKSAMALRDGT
;
A
#
# COMPACT_ATOMS: atom_id res chain seq x y z
N MET A 1 21.10 15.43 52.03
CA MET A 1 19.99 15.28 51.05
C MET A 1 20.26 16.21 49.88
N ALA A 2 20.88 15.72 48.85
CA ALA A 2 21.17 16.46 47.61
C ALA A 2 20.17 16.05 46.53
N LYS A 3 19.39 17.03 46.02
CA LYS A 3 18.49 16.87 44.89
C LYS A 3 19.30 16.84 43.60
N VAL A 4 19.38 15.71 42.98
CA VAL A 4 19.82 15.60 41.57
C VAL A 4 18.67 16.06 40.69
N LYS A 5 18.83 17.19 40.02
CA LYS A 5 17.97 17.66 38.95
C LYS A 5 18.61 17.12 37.65
N ASP A 6 18.07 16.02 37.12
CA ASP A 6 18.34 15.61 35.76
C ASP A 6 17.60 16.54 34.79
N ASN A 7 18.32 17.51 34.26
CA ASN A 7 17.91 18.24 33.08
C ASN A 7 18.17 17.36 31.85
N LEU A 8 17.15 16.59 31.43
CA LEU A 8 17.10 16.00 30.11
C LEU A 8 16.82 17.14 29.12
N GLU A 9 17.86 17.78 28.59
CA GLU A 9 17.77 18.60 27.39
C GLU A 9 17.51 17.67 26.21
N LEU A 10 16.26 17.57 25.79
CA LEU A 10 15.89 17.02 24.48
C LEU A 10 16.49 17.91 23.39
N LYS A 11 17.69 17.59 22.97
CA LYS A 11 18.30 18.18 21.78
C LYS A 11 17.56 17.66 20.56
N LEU A 12 16.59 18.43 20.07
CA LEU A 12 16.01 18.22 18.74
C LEU A 12 17.13 18.37 17.71
N ILE A 13 17.76 17.25 17.36
CA ILE A 13 18.66 17.19 16.21
C ILE A 13 17.74 17.30 14.99
N ARG A 14 17.55 18.53 14.52
CA ARG A 14 17.04 18.72 13.16
C ARG A 14 17.99 17.98 12.24
N SER A 15 17.48 16.97 11.57
CA SER A 15 18.14 16.28 10.47
C SER A 15 18.27 17.24 9.27
N THR A 16 19.07 18.28 9.43
CA THR A 16 19.35 19.28 8.39
C THR A 16 20.58 18.92 7.56
N SER A 17 21.01 17.68 7.53
CA SER A 17 22.29 17.36 6.91
C SER A 17 22.22 16.48 5.67
N LEU A 18 21.18 16.58 4.83
CA LEU A 18 21.20 15.90 3.50
C LEU A 18 20.45 16.63 2.40
N ALA A 19 20.04 17.86 2.60
CA ALA A 19 19.69 18.74 1.47
C ALA A 19 20.95 19.43 0.95
N LYS A 20 21.94 18.69 0.48
CA LYS A 20 22.86 19.24 -0.51
C LYS A 20 21.98 19.62 -1.70
N ASN A 21 21.95 20.92 -2.04
CA ASN A 21 21.40 21.37 -3.32
C ASN A 21 21.96 20.47 -4.40
N LEU A 22 21.13 19.61 -4.96
CA LEU A 22 21.52 18.67 -6.00
C LEU A 22 21.75 19.52 -7.27
N GLU A 23 22.98 19.94 -7.48
CA GLU A 23 23.33 20.67 -8.69
C GLU A 23 23.52 19.67 -9.83
N LEU A 24 22.99 19.98 -11.01
CA LEU A 24 23.13 19.12 -12.20
C LEU A 24 24.59 18.80 -12.54
N LYS A 25 25.52 19.66 -12.13
CA LYS A 25 26.98 19.45 -12.30
C LYS A 25 27.55 18.27 -11.51
N ASP A 26 26.84 17.80 -10.47
CA ASP A 26 27.27 16.67 -9.64
C ASP A 26 26.83 15.31 -10.23
N LEU A 27 26.08 15.33 -11.35
CA LEU A 27 25.59 14.13 -12.02
C LEU A 27 26.57 13.64 -13.08
N THR A 28 26.66 12.32 -13.21
CA THR A 28 27.44 11.69 -14.29
C THR A 28 26.80 11.95 -15.66
N PRO A 29 27.54 11.84 -16.78
CA PRO A 29 26.97 11.98 -18.12
C PRO A 29 25.77 11.06 -18.38
N SER A 30 25.80 9.83 -17.88
CA SER A 30 24.68 8.87 -17.99
C SER A 30 23.44 9.35 -17.23
N GLN A 31 23.61 9.90 -16.03
CA GLN A 31 22.52 10.46 -15.23
C GLN A 31 21.95 11.72 -15.89
N LEU A 32 22.81 12.60 -16.44
CA LEU A 32 22.38 13.77 -17.20
C LEU A 32 21.56 13.41 -18.43
N ALA A 33 21.94 12.35 -19.14
CA ALA A 33 21.15 11.84 -20.27
C ALA A 33 19.73 11.43 -19.84
N VAL A 34 19.55 10.82 -18.66
CA VAL A 34 18.23 10.50 -18.09
C VAL A 34 17.47 11.77 -17.72
N VAL A 35 18.11 12.75 -17.06
CA VAL A 35 17.48 14.02 -16.64
C VAL A 35 16.95 14.80 -17.83
N HIS A 36 17.67 14.81 -18.94
CA HIS A 36 17.28 15.54 -20.17
C HIS A 36 16.38 14.73 -21.11
N HIS A 37 16.11 13.45 -20.79
CA HIS A 37 15.24 12.63 -21.64
C HIS A 37 13.82 13.18 -21.71
N ARG A 38 13.30 13.34 -22.93
CA ARG A 38 11.95 13.88 -23.21
C ARG A 38 11.13 13.02 -24.18
N ALA A 39 11.74 11.92 -24.66
CA ALA A 39 11.04 10.96 -25.52
C ALA A 39 10.09 10.08 -24.67
N SER A 40 9.43 9.11 -25.29
CA SER A 40 8.34 8.33 -24.69
C SER A 40 8.78 7.53 -23.44
N GLN A 41 9.21 6.30 -23.60
CA GLN A 41 9.51 5.42 -22.49
C GLN A 41 11.02 5.33 -22.26
N LEU A 42 11.44 5.29 -20.98
CA LEU A 42 12.83 5.12 -20.58
C LEU A 42 12.93 4.08 -19.46
N LEU A 43 13.73 3.05 -19.70
CA LEU A 43 14.11 2.09 -18.65
C LEU A 43 15.51 2.42 -18.14
N VAL A 44 15.62 2.72 -16.85
CA VAL A 44 16.89 3.03 -16.19
C VAL A 44 17.31 1.85 -15.33
N LEU A 45 18.41 1.19 -15.69
CA LEU A 45 19.00 0.08 -14.96
C LEU A 45 20.26 0.54 -14.22
N GLY A 46 20.46 0.01 -13.01
CA GLY A 46 21.64 0.32 -12.22
C GLY A 46 21.66 -0.48 -10.91
N GLN A 47 22.84 -0.70 -10.36
CA GLN A 47 23.04 -1.39 -9.09
C GLN A 47 22.47 -0.59 -7.90
N ALA A 48 22.35 -1.22 -6.73
CA ALA A 48 22.06 -0.51 -5.49
C ALA A 48 23.13 0.56 -5.23
N GLY A 49 22.72 1.75 -4.80
CA GLY A 49 23.64 2.87 -4.56
C GLY A 49 24.12 3.64 -5.80
N SER A 50 23.74 3.24 -7.02
CA SER A 50 24.16 3.94 -8.27
C SER A 50 23.50 5.31 -8.50
N GLY A 51 22.72 5.81 -7.56
CA GLY A 51 22.08 7.13 -7.65
C GLY A 51 20.78 7.18 -8.47
N LYS A 52 20.10 6.05 -8.74
CA LYS A 52 18.82 6.04 -9.47
C LYS A 52 17.78 7.01 -8.91
N THR A 53 17.58 7.01 -7.59
CA THR A 53 16.64 7.90 -6.91
C THR A 53 17.09 9.36 -7.03
N THR A 54 18.36 9.63 -6.87
CA THR A 54 18.95 10.97 -7.06
C THR A 54 18.70 11.49 -8.48
N THR A 55 18.93 10.63 -9.48
CA THR A 55 18.67 10.95 -10.89
C THR A 55 17.17 11.21 -11.15
N LEU A 56 16.27 10.44 -10.55
CA LEU A 56 14.82 10.65 -10.66
C LEU A 56 14.42 12.01 -10.07
N ILE A 57 14.93 12.36 -8.89
CA ILE A 57 14.65 13.65 -8.24
C ILE A 57 15.16 14.79 -9.12
N ALA A 58 16.39 14.69 -9.65
CA ALA A 58 16.95 15.68 -10.56
C ALA A 58 16.12 15.82 -11.85
N ALA A 59 15.64 14.72 -12.40
CA ALA A 59 14.77 14.73 -13.58
C ALA A 59 13.43 15.45 -13.30
N ILE A 60 12.80 15.17 -12.17
CA ILE A 60 11.56 15.84 -11.74
C ILE A 60 11.82 17.34 -11.53
N ALA A 61 12.85 17.70 -10.77
CA ALA A 61 13.22 19.09 -10.53
C ALA A 61 13.49 19.85 -11.83
N ASN A 62 14.21 19.22 -12.77
CA ASN A 62 14.52 19.83 -14.08
C ASN A 62 13.26 20.02 -14.94
N ARG A 63 12.27 19.13 -14.87
CA ARG A 63 10.97 19.28 -15.56
C ARG A 63 10.17 20.45 -15.00
N ILE A 64 10.08 20.54 -13.68
CA ILE A 64 9.38 21.65 -13.00
C ILE A 64 10.07 22.98 -13.31
N ALA A 65 11.41 23.03 -13.26
CA ALA A 65 12.19 24.22 -13.63
C ALA A 65 12.01 24.63 -15.10
N ALA A 66 11.74 23.67 -15.98
CA ALA A 66 11.41 23.91 -17.38
C ALA A 66 9.95 24.37 -17.63
N GLY A 67 9.14 24.51 -16.56
CA GLY A 67 7.75 24.99 -16.62
C GLY A 67 6.70 23.90 -16.73
N GLU A 68 7.05 22.61 -16.57
CA GLU A 68 6.03 21.56 -16.47
C GLU A 68 5.21 21.75 -15.19
N ASP A 69 3.89 21.60 -15.29
CA ASP A 69 2.98 21.68 -14.16
C ASP A 69 3.25 20.52 -13.19
N PRO A 70 3.64 20.79 -11.93
CA PRO A 70 3.88 19.75 -10.93
C PRO A 70 2.70 18.81 -10.70
N ASN A 71 1.45 19.28 -10.90
CA ASN A 71 0.24 18.44 -10.75
C ASN A 71 0.13 17.35 -11.84
N LYS A 72 0.89 17.48 -12.94
CA LYS A 72 0.96 16.50 -14.03
C LYS A 72 2.12 15.51 -13.87
N ILE A 73 2.89 15.61 -12.78
CA ILE A 73 4.02 14.72 -12.49
C ILE A 73 3.64 13.76 -11.38
N LEU A 74 3.75 12.47 -11.65
CA LEU A 74 3.48 11.42 -10.66
C LEU A 74 4.69 10.49 -10.53
N ALA A 75 5.26 10.41 -9.33
CA ALA A 75 6.30 9.47 -8.97
C ALA A 75 5.74 8.35 -8.11
N LEU A 76 5.89 7.09 -8.53
CA LEU A 76 5.36 5.93 -7.83
C LEU A 76 6.47 5.10 -7.18
N THR A 77 6.18 4.60 -5.98
CA THR A 77 7.06 3.70 -5.23
C THR A 77 6.25 2.67 -4.45
N TYR A 78 6.91 1.58 -4.01
CA TYR A 78 6.22 0.50 -3.31
C TYR A 78 5.95 0.82 -1.82
N GLY A 79 6.84 1.50 -1.14
CA GLY A 79 6.79 1.71 0.31
C GLY A 79 6.37 3.11 0.73
N ARG A 80 5.58 3.22 1.82
CA ARG A 80 5.15 4.51 2.38
C ARG A 80 6.34 5.38 2.79
N GLN A 81 7.36 4.79 3.42
CA GLN A 81 8.58 5.52 3.83
C GLN A 81 9.35 6.05 2.60
N SER A 82 9.43 5.24 1.53
CA SER A 82 10.07 5.66 0.30
C SER A 82 9.31 6.80 -0.38
N ALA A 83 7.98 6.76 -0.37
CA ALA A 83 7.15 7.84 -0.88
C ALA A 83 7.34 9.14 -0.07
N SER A 84 7.39 9.05 1.28
CA SER A 84 7.64 10.21 2.13
C SER A 84 9.02 10.81 1.86
N LYS A 85 10.08 9.99 1.88
CA LYS A 85 11.44 10.44 1.57
C LYS A 85 11.56 11.09 0.20
N LEU A 86 10.89 10.51 -0.81
CA LEU A 86 10.91 11.04 -2.17
C LEU A 86 10.23 12.41 -2.24
N ARG A 87 9.09 12.59 -1.56
CA ARG A 87 8.43 13.90 -1.44
C ARG A 87 9.33 14.95 -0.81
N ASP A 88 9.93 14.61 0.34
CA ASP A 88 10.79 15.52 1.09
C ASP A 88 12.01 15.95 0.24
N GLN A 89 12.60 15.01 -0.51
CA GLN A 89 13.72 15.28 -1.38
C GLN A 89 13.34 16.12 -2.62
N ILE A 90 12.17 15.86 -3.22
CA ILE A 90 11.67 16.67 -4.35
C ILE A 90 11.37 18.09 -3.86
N ALA A 91 10.71 18.24 -2.71
CA ALA A 91 10.41 19.54 -2.12
C ALA A 91 11.67 20.33 -1.76
N SER A 92 12.72 19.65 -1.26
CA SER A 92 14.01 20.27 -0.98
C SER A 92 14.77 20.71 -2.24
N ALA A 93 14.63 19.95 -3.32
CA ALA A 93 15.26 20.27 -4.61
C ALA A 93 14.51 21.36 -5.39
N ASN A 94 13.23 21.59 -5.08
CA ASN A 94 12.40 22.56 -5.77
C ASN A 94 11.40 23.25 -4.82
N PRO A 95 11.73 24.43 -4.29
CA PRO A 95 10.88 25.17 -3.35
C PRO A 95 9.47 25.48 -3.89
N THR A 96 9.29 25.59 -5.20
CA THR A 96 7.98 25.84 -5.83
C THR A 96 7.08 24.61 -5.83
N ALA A 97 7.61 23.41 -5.58
CA ALA A 97 6.83 22.18 -5.46
C ALA A 97 5.96 22.13 -4.19
N HIS A 98 6.11 23.05 -3.25
CA HIS A 98 5.29 23.15 -2.05
C HIS A 98 3.85 23.66 -2.30
N THR A 99 3.56 24.22 -3.45
CA THR A 99 2.24 24.77 -3.81
C THR A 99 1.35 23.79 -4.57
N VAL A 100 1.71 22.50 -4.59
CA VAL A 100 0.97 21.45 -5.31
C VAL A 100 -0.20 20.98 -4.45
N ALA A 101 -1.39 20.92 -5.02
CA ALA A 101 -2.61 20.44 -4.34
C ALA A 101 -2.52 18.96 -3.99
N GLU A 102 -1.82 18.18 -4.81
CA GLU A 102 -1.66 16.73 -4.71
C GLU A 102 -0.18 16.34 -4.56
N PRO A 103 0.16 15.33 -3.69
CA PRO A 103 1.55 14.92 -3.53
C PRO A 103 2.12 14.31 -4.81
N ILE A 104 3.25 14.85 -5.30
CA ILE A 104 3.96 14.36 -6.51
C ILE A 104 4.39 12.89 -6.35
N ALA A 105 4.74 12.43 -5.15
CA ALA A 105 5.17 11.05 -4.91
C ALA A 105 4.17 10.27 -4.05
N ARG A 106 3.77 9.10 -4.54
CA ARG A 106 2.77 8.21 -3.92
C ARG A 106 3.20 6.76 -3.97
N THR A 107 2.56 5.91 -3.17
CA THR A 107 2.62 4.47 -3.38
C THR A 107 1.58 4.04 -4.41
N PHE A 108 1.79 2.88 -5.08
CA PHE A 108 0.79 2.30 -5.99
C PHE A 108 -0.57 2.13 -5.32
N HIS A 109 -0.60 1.64 -4.07
CA HIS A 109 -1.85 1.50 -3.31
C HIS A 109 -2.54 2.85 -3.05
N SER A 110 -1.76 3.89 -2.70
CA SER A 110 -2.31 5.23 -2.48
C SER A 110 -2.88 5.84 -3.76
N LEU A 111 -2.25 5.57 -4.91
CA LEU A 111 -2.76 6.00 -6.21
C LEU A 111 -4.07 5.26 -6.55
N ALA A 112 -4.09 3.93 -6.41
CA ALA A 112 -5.29 3.14 -6.66
C ALA A 112 -6.47 3.60 -5.79
N PHE A 113 -6.22 3.84 -4.50
CA PHE A 113 -7.24 4.35 -3.58
C PHE A 113 -7.75 5.75 -3.98
N MET A 114 -6.87 6.62 -4.45
CA MET A 114 -7.27 7.94 -4.96
C MET A 114 -8.18 7.80 -6.19
N ILE A 115 -7.80 6.97 -7.15
CA ILE A 115 -8.60 6.73 -8.36
C ILE A 115 -9.99 6.17 -8.01
N LEU A 116 -10.06 5.21 -7.10
CA LEU A 116 -11.33 4.62 -6.67
C LEU A 116 -12.26 5.62 -5.95
N ASN A 117 -11.70 6.60 -5.25
CA ASN A 117 -12.46 7.62 -4.52
C ASN A 117 -12.53 8.97 -5.26
N ASP A 118 -12.14 9.01 -6.54
CA ASP A 118 -12.28 10.21 -7.35
C ASP A 118 -13.78 10.50 -7.57
N PRO A 119 -14.26 11.74 -7.31
CA PRO A 119 -15.64 12.12 -7.54
C PRO A 119 -16.16 11.76 -8.94
N ILE A 120 -15.32 11.87 -9.97
CA ILE A 120 -15.69 11.53 -11.35
C ILE A 120 -16.05 10.04 -11.47
N ASN A 121 -15.39 9.17 -10.74
CA ASN A 121 -15.67 7.73 -10.76
C ASN A 121 -16.87 7.36 -9.86
N LEU A 122 -17.26 8.24 -8.92
CA LEU A 122 -18.36 8.01 -7.99
C LEU A 122 -19.70 8.58 -8.48
N GLU A 123 -19.68 9.55 -9.42
CA GLU A 123 -20.91 10.18 -9.94
C GLU A 123 -21.80 9.24 -10.75
N ASP A 124 -21.24 8.23 -11.40
CA ASP A 124 -21.98 7.22 -12.17
C ASP A 124 -22.45 6.01 -11.35
N SER A 125 -21.94 5.85 -10.16
CA SER A 125 -22.32 4.78 -9.25
C SER A 125 -22.98 5.38 -8.01
N ASN A 126 -24.17 4.89 -7.68
CA ASN A 126 -24.79 5.13 -6.37
C ASN A 126 -23.93 4.53 -5.23
N GLU A 127 -22.62 4.43 -5.46
CA GLU A 127 -21.65 3.72 -4.63
C GLU A 127 -21.04 4.65 -3.60
N LYS A 128 -21.00 4.15 -2.40
CA LYS A 128 -20.39 4.80 -1.25
C LYS A 128 -18.86 4.83 -1.41
N LYS A 129 -18.25 5.84 -0.81
CA LYS A 129 -16.82 6.02 -0.76
C LYS A 129 -16.10 4.78 -0.20
N TYR A 130 -15.10 4.29 -0.92
CA TYR A 130 -14.29 3.16 -0.47
C TYR A 130 -13.54 3.49 0.81
N VAL A 131 -13.53 2.55 1.74
CA VAL A 131 -12.79 2.64 3.01
C VAL A 131 -11.66 1.62 3.03
N LEU A 132 -10.46 2.07 3.37
CA LEU A 132 -9.31 1.18 3.47
C LEU A 132 -9.28 0.48 4.83
N LEU A 133 -9.52 -0.83 4.86
CA LEU A 133 -9.37 -1.64 6.06
C LEU A 133 -7.89 -1.99 6.31
N SER A 134 -7.41 -1.75 7.52
CA SER A 134 -6.11 -2.24 7.94
C SER A 134 -6.13 -3.76 8.14
N GLY A 135 -4.94 -4.40 8.09
CA GLY A 135 -4.85 -5.84 8.36
C GLY A 135 -5.40 -6.25 9.74
N ALA A 136 -5.25 -5.39 10.74
CA ALA A 136 -5.78 -5.61 12.08
C ALA A 136 -7.32 -5.59 12.12
N GLU A 137 -7.94 -4.68 11.38
CA GLU A 137 -9.40 -4.62 11.25
C GLU A 137 -9.94 -5.83 10.49
N GLN A 138 -9.28 -6.24 9.41
CA GLN A 138 -9.62 -7.47 8.69
C GLN A 138 -9.50 -8.72 9.58
N ASP A 139 -8.40 -8.83 10.36
CA ASP A 139 -8.22 -9.93 11.31
C ASP A 139 -9.32 -9.94 12.39
N ALA A 140 -9.78 -8.77 12.84
CA ALA A 140 -10.87 -8.66 13.81
C ALA A 140 -12.21 -9.14 13.21
N GLN A 141 -12.52 -8.76 11.99
CA GLN A 141 -13.73 -9.20 11.27
C GLN A 141 -13.73 -10.71 11.02
N ILE A 142 -12.61 -11.23 10.54
CA ILE A 142 -12.46 -12.67 10.30
C ILE A 142 -12.64 -13.46 11.61
N ARG A 143 -12.04 -13.01 12.72
CA ARG A 143 -12.21 -13.66 14.01
C ARG A 143 -13.66 -13.67 14.48
N GLN A 144 -14.36 -12.55 14.36
CA GLN A 144 -15.78 -12.47 14.72
C GLN A 144 -16.63 -13.48 13.94
N LEU A 145 -16.39 -13.64 12.64
CA LEU A 145 -17.08 -14.62 11.81
C LEU A 145 -16.70 -16.06 12.17
N LEU A 146 -15.44 -16.32 12.49
CA LEU A 146 -14.96 -17.63 12.93
C LEU A 146 -15.51 -18.03 14.31
N GLU A 147 -15.70 -17.07 15.22
CA GLU A 147 -16.35 -17.30 16.52
C GLU A 147 -17.83 -17.70 16.33
N ILE A 148 -18.54 -17.11 15.37
CA ILE A 148 -19.90 -17.52 15.00
C ILE A 148 -19.91 -18.95 14.45
N ASP A 149 -18.94 -19.28 13.58
CA ASP A 149 -18.81 -20.63 13.03
C ASP A 149 -18.49 -21.66 14.11
N ALA A 150 -17.60 -21.34 15.05
CA ALA A 150 -17.26 -22.20 16.18
C ALA A 150 -18.45 -22.45 17.11
N ALA A 151 -19.33 -21.46 17.29
CA ALA A 151 -20.55 -21.61 18.09
C ALA A 151 -21.64 -22.44 17.38
N ASN A 152 -21.58 -22.58 16.04
CA ASN A 152 -22.58 -23.27 15.23
C ASN A 152 -21.94 -24.32 14.30
N PRO A 153 -21.30 -25.38 14.82
CA PRO A 153 -20.52 -26.32 14.01
C PRO A 153 -21.34 -27.06 12.94
N SER A 154 -22.63 -27.25 13.17
CA SER A 154 -23.54 -27.91 12.22
C SER A 154 -23.88 -27.10 10.98
N GLN A 155 -23.60 -25.79 10.99
CA GLN A 155 -23.90 -24.87 9.88
C GLN A 155 -22.67 -24.52 9.04
N THR A 156 -21.52 -25.11 9.34
CA THR A 156 -20.25 -24.82 8.68
C THR A 156 -19.65 -26.08 8.05
N LEU A 157 -18.78 -25.90 7.06
CA LEU A 157 -18.02 -26.98 6.44
C LEU A 157 -16.66 -27.21 7.11
N TRP A 158 -16.37 -26.52 8.23
CA TRP A 158 -15.09 -26.70 8.94
C TRP A 158 -14.96 -28.13 9.45
N PRO A 159 -13.89 -28.86 9.08
CA PRO A 159 -13.60 -30.17 9.62
C PRO A 159 -13.37 -30.13 11.12
N THR A 160 -13.76 -31.19 11.84
CA THR A 160 -13.69 -31.26 13.31
C THR A 160 -12.28 -31.05 13.87
N ASP A 161 -11.25 -31.45 13.13
CA ASP A 161 -9.83 -31.24 13.47
C ASP A 161 -9.41 -29.76 13.45
N LEU A 162 -10.15 -28.89 12.78
CA LEU A 162 -9.90 -27.44 12.77
C LEU A 162 -10.74 -26.67 13.81
N HIS A 163 -11.75 -27.28 14.45
CA HIS A 163 -12.63 -26.55 15.35
C HIS A 163 -11.88 -25.84 16.49
N ALA A 164 -10.86 -26.48 17.07
CA ALA A 164 -10.03 -25.84 18.12
C ALA A 164 -9.20 -24.65 17.60
N ALA A 165 -8.90 -24.62 16.31
CA ALA A 165 -8.12 -23.54 15.69
C ALA A 165 -8.97 -22.31 15.33
N LEU A 166 -10.28 -22.47 15.10
CA LEU A 166 -11.16 -21.40 14.61
C LEU A 166 -11.13 -20.13 15.49
N THR A 167 -10.99 -20.28 16.81
CA THR A 167 -10.96 -19.16 17.75
C THR A 167 -9.58 -18.55 17.95
N THR A 168 -8.55 -19.09 17.28
CA THR A 168 -7.17 -18.62 17.45
C THR A 168 -6.85 -17.44 16.54
N ARG A 169 -6.01 -16.50 17.05
CA ARG A 169 -5.51 -15.36 16.25
C ARG A 169 -4.64 -15.81 15.06
N GLY A 170 -3.89 -16.90 15.23
CA GLY A 170 -3.03 -17.47 14.19
C GLY A 170 -3.84 -17.92 12.98
N PHE A 171 -4.92 -18.67 13.22
CA PHE A 171 -5.78 -19.18 12.16
C PHE A 171 -6.48 -18.05 11.38
N ALA A 172 -7.00 -17.04 12.08
CA ALA A 172 -7.61 -15.88 11.43
C ALA A 172 -6.61 -15.15 10.51
N LYS A 173 -5.37 -14.97 10.95
CA LYS A 173 -4.30 -14.36 10.15
C LYS A 173 -3.96 -15.21 8.93
N GLU A 174 -3.77 -16.51 9.09
CA GLU A 174 -3.48 -17.43 7.98
C GLU A 174 -4.60 -17.43 6.94
N LEU A 175 -5.85 -17.45 7.41
CA LEU A 175 -7.03 -17.41 6.56
C LEU A 175 -7.11 -16.09 5.77
N ARG A 176 -6.86 -14.94 6.41
CA ARG A 176 -6.77 -13.65 5.72
C ARG A 176 -5.69 -13.66 4.65
N GLU A 177 -4.49 -14.14 4.99
CA GLU A 177 -3.38 -14.20 4.04
C GLU A 177 -3.67 -15.15 2.87
N PHE A 178 -4.35 -16.26 3.13
CA PHE A 178 -4.78 -17.18 2.08
C PHE A 178 -5.77 -16.51 1.11
N ILE A 179 -6.82 -15.88 1.65
CA ILE A 179 -7.83 -15.14 0.87
C ILE A 179 -7.16 -14.02 0.06
N SER A 180 -6.27 -13.25 0.68
CA SER A 180 -5.53 -12.18 -0.01
C SER A 180 -4.73 -12.70 -1.20
N ARG A 181 -3.95 -13.77 -1.01
CA ARG A 181 -3.16 -14.38 -2.09
C ARG A 181 -4.03 -14.95 -3.21
N ALA A 182 -5.19 -15.52 -2.88
CA ALA A 182 -6.13 -16.02 -3.87
C ALA A 182 -6.72 -14.86 -4.69
N THR A 183 -7.12 -13.78 -4.00
CA THR A 183 -7.63 -12.56 -4.65
C THR A 183 -6.58 -11.89 -5.54
N GLU A 184 -5.33 -11.78 -5.08
CA GLU A 184 -4.20 -11.21 -5.85
C GLU A 184 -3.93 -12.00 -7.15
N ARG A 185 -4.25 -13.30 -7.17
CA ARG A 185 -4.15 -14.18 -8.35
C ARG A 185 -5.40 -14.15 -9.22
N GLY A 186 -6.37 -13.31 -8.89
CA GLY A 186 -7.65 -13.21 -9.62
C GLY A 186 -8.57 -14.40 -9.38
N SER A 187 -8.33 -15.24 -8.36
CA SER A 187 -9.18 -16.40 -8.08
C SER A 187 -10.43 -15.98 -7.34
N SER A 188 -11.56 -16.58 -7.70
CA SER A 188 -12.83 -16.49 -6.98
C SER A 188 -13.01 -17.67 -6.01
N PRO A 189 -13.91 -17.55 -4.99
CA PRO A 189 -14.27 -18.68 -4.14
C PRO A 189 -14.76 -19.90 -4.94
N GLN A 190 -15.52 -19.69 -6.01
CA GLN A 190 -16.05 -20.74 -6.87
C GLN A 190 -14.95 -21.48 -7.62
N GLU A 191 -14.00 -20.75 -8.21
CA GLU A 191 -12.84 -21.34 -8.89
C GLU A 191 -11.98 -22.11 -7.91
N LEU A 192 -11.73 -21.55 -6.73
CA LEU A 192 -10.98 -22.23 -5.68
C LEU A 192 -11.66 -23.53 -5.23
N ASN A 193 -12.99 -23.55 -5.13
CA ASN A 193 -13.77 -24.75 -4.80
C ASN A 193 -13.67 -25.80 -5.91
N ASN A 194 -13.62 -25.40 -7.19
CA ASN A 194 -13.40 -26.31 -8.30
C ASN A 194 -11.98 -26.92 -8.25
N PHE A 195 -10.98 -26.12 -7.92
CA PHE A 195 -9.62 -26.62 -7.67
C PHE A 195 -9.57 -27.58 -6.47
N ALA A 196 -10.30 -27.28 -5.39
CA ALA A 196 -10.38 -28.14 -4.23
C ALA A 196 -10.87 -29.55 -4.60
N LYS A 197 -11.90 -29.64 -5.44
CA LYS A 197 -12.43 -30.91 -5.94
C LYS A 197 -11.44 -31.63 -6.86
N LYS A 198 -10.80 -30.92 -7.77
CA LYS A 198 -9.84 -31.47 -8.73
C LYS A 198 -8.58 -32.01 -8.09
N TYR A 199 -8.09 -31.36 -7.02
CA TYR A 199 -6.82 -31.67 -6.36
C TYR A 199 -7.00 -32.24 -4.96
N GLU A 200 -8.24 -32.68 -4.63
CA GLU A 200 -8.59 -33.32 -3.34
C GLU A 200 -8.16 -32.52 -2.11
N GLN A 201 -8.30 -31.19 -2.17
CA GLN A 201 -7.90 -30.29 -1.09
C GLN A 201 -8.97 -30.26 0.01
N ARG A 202 -8.79 -31.04 1.06
CA ARG A 202 -9.77 -31.31 2.13
C ARG A 202 -10.31 -30.04 2.81
N TYR A 203 -9.50 -29.05 3.03
CA TYR A 203 -9.87 -27.84 3.81
C TYR A 203 -10.43 -26.71 2.95
N TRP A 204 -10.15 -26.69 1.65
CA TRP A 204 -10.51 -25.60 0.77
C TRP A 204 -12.02 -25.35 0.62
N PRO A 205 -12.90 -26.37 0.60
CA PRO A 205 -14.34 -26.13 0.55
C PRO A 205 -14.86 -25.29 1.73
N ALA A 206 -14.34 -25.54 2.94
CA ALA A 206 -14.67 -24.75 4.13
C ALA A 206 -14.15 -23.30 4.00
N ILE A 207 -12.93 -23.13 3.50
CA ILE A 207 -12.35 -21.82 3.24
C ILE A 207 -13.18 -21.05 2.20
N CYS A 208 -13.63 -21.70 1.13
CA CYS A 208 -14.46 -21.09 0.09
C CYS A 208 -15.80 -20.63 0.65
N GLN A 209 -16.48 -21.47 1.44
CA GLN A 209 -17.73 -21.10 2.11
C GLN A 209 -17.52 -19.91 3.06
N PHE A 210 -16.47 -19.94 3.85
CA PHE A 210 -16.12 -18.83 4.74
C PHE A 210 -15.81 -17.57 3.97
N TRP A 211 -15.08 -17.65 2.88
CA TRP A 211 -14.74 -16.49 2.05
C TRP A 211 -15.99 -15.82 1.45
N GLU A 212 -16.97 -16.59 0.98
CA GLU A 212 -18.27 -16.05 0.54
C GLU A 212 -19.00 -15.33 1.69
N LYS A 213 -19.03 -15.95 2.87
CA LYS A 213 -19.60 -15.35 4.09
C LYS A 213 -18.90 -14.04 4.44
N TYR A 214 -17.57 -14.01 4.38
CA TYR A 214 -16.76 -12.81 4.63
C TYR A 214 -17.05 -11.71 3.62
N LYS A 215 -17.10 -12.02 2.32
CA LYS A 215 -17.47 -11.06 1.27
C LYS A 215 -18.86 -10.45 1.52
N SER A 216 -19.84 -11.29 1.84
CA SER A 216 -21.20 -10.83 2.12
C SER A 216 -21.27 -9.92 3.36
N ALA A 217 -20.54 -10.27 4.42
CA ALA A 217 -20.47 -9.45 5.63
C ALA A 217 -19.81 -8.08 5.36
N MET A 218 -18.78 -8.03 4.51
CA MET A 218 -18.15 -6.77 4.12
C MET A 218 -19.08 -5.91 3.27
N ALA A 219 -19.77 -6.50 2.29
CA ALA A 219 -20.74 -5.77 1.46
C ALA A 219 -21.89 -5.15 2.26
N LEU A 220 -22.39 -5.83 3.30
CA LEU A 220 -23.41 -5.30 4.20
C LEU A 220 -22.90 -4.11 5.03
N ARG A 221 -21.63 -4.13 5.44
CA ARG A 221 -21.04 -3.04 6.21
C ARG A 221 -20.81 -1.79 5.35
N ASP A 222 -20.42 -1.96 4.11
CA ASP A 222 -20.25 -0.86 3.16
C ASP A 222 -21.61 -0.29 2.71
N GLY A 223 -22.71 -1.02 2.95
CA GLY A 223 -24.10 -0.66 2.63
C GLY A 223 -24.84 0.16 3.72
N THR A 224 -24.24 0.36 4.91
CA THR A 224 -24.81 1.18 6.00
C THR A 224 -24.04 2.45 6.19
#